data_839874662286accf9813501e6977b594
#
_entry.id   839874662286accf9813501e6977b594
#
_cell.length_a   1.000
_cell.length_b   1.000
_cell.length_c   1.000
_cell.angle_alpha   90.00
_cell.angle_beta   90.00
_cell.angle_gamma   90.00
#
_symmetry.space_group_name_H-M   'P 1'
#
loop_
_entity.id
_entity.type
_entity.pdbx_description
1 polymer ?
#
loop_
_entity_poly.entity_id
_entity_poly.type
_entity_poly.pdbx_seq_one_letter_code
_entity_poly.pdbx_strand_id
1 'polypeptide(L)'
;QLLADKVRISEPRIKSGSANPSPKLLTVVAGMCAGADSIDDLDLVRGGGMKTLFDGVYAPSTIGTLLREFTFGHARQLESVLREHLAGLCERVDVLPGADGRAYLDIDSLLRPVYGHAKQGASYGHTKISGKQILRKGLAPLITTISTECAAPVITGARLRAGKSNSGKGAARMIAQAVATARAAGVTGQILVRGDSAYGNSTVVAACR
;
A
#
# COMPACT_ATOMS: atom_id res chain seq x y z
N GLN A 1 2.84 16.70 -4.33
CA GLN A 1 2.35 17.50 -3.20
C GLN A 1 2.06 16.63 -1.98
N LEU A 2 1.15 15.63 -2.04
CA LEU A 2 0.75 14.78 -0.90
C LEU A 2 1.92 14.09 -0.18
N LEU A 3 2.90 13.58 -0.92
CA LEU A 3 4.10 12.97 -0.32
C LEU A 3 4.90 13.99 0.49
N ALA A 4 5.04 15.22 -0.02
CA ALA A 4 5.77 16.29 0.65
C ALA A 4 5.07 16.75 1.94
N ASP A 5 3.73 16.80 1.90
CA ASP A 5 2.94 17.29 3.02
C ASP A 5 2.79 16.27 4.15
N LYS A 6 2.75 14.98 3.81
CA LYS A 6 2.37 13.91 4.73
C LYS A 6 3.48 12.97 5.15
N VAL A 7 4.52 12.79 4.35
CA VAL A 7 5.62 11.91 4.71
C VAL A 7 6.72 12.70 5.38
N ARG A 8 6.79 12.59 6.69
CA ARG A 8 7.79 13.24 7.54
C ARG A 8 8.65 12.19 8.21
N ILE A 9 9.91 12.13 7.82
CA ILE A 9 10.92 11.31 8.48
C ILE A 9 11.56 12.24 9.49
N SER A 10 11.26 12.04 10.77
CA SER A 10 11.76 12.89 11.86
C SER A 10 13.27 12.74 12.02
N GLU A 11 13.92 13.90 12.13
CA GLU A 11 15.32 14.18 12.43
C GLU A 11 16.35 13.24 11.75
N PRO A 12 17.28 13.81 10.97
CA PRO A 12 18.35 13.02 10.41
C PRO A 12 19.23 12.48 11.53
N ARG A 13 19.12 11.20 11.83
CA ARG A 13 20.18 10.50 12.55
C ARG A 13 21.44 10.58 11.69
N ILE A 14 22.31 11.58 11.92
CA ILE A 14 23.72 11.66 11.44
C ILE A 14 23.97 11.30 9.94
N LYS A 15 23.04 10.67 9.23
CA LYS A 15 23.12 10.31 7.81
C LYS A 15 22.00 10.98 7.03
N SER A 16 22.35 11.64 5.93
CA SER A 16 21.46 12.39 5.03
C SER A 16 20.36 11.56 4.33
N GLY A 17 20.15 10.31 4.71
CA GLY A 17 19.17 9.42 4.08
C GLY A 17 17.73 9.91 4.18
N SER A 18 17.36 10.56 5.29
CA SER A 18 16.02 11.09 5.54
C SER A 18 15.75 12.46 4.88
N ALA A 19 16.78 13.15 4.38
CA ALA A 19 16.60 14.42 3.70
C ALA A 19 15.82 14.25 2.40
N ASN A 20 14.92 15.21 2.11
CA ASN A 20 14.10 15.23 0.88
C ASN A 20 13.36 13.91 0.61
N PRO A 21 12.49 13.42 1.50
CA PRO A 21 11.84 12.12 1.32
C PRO A 21 10.91 12.08 0.12
N SER A 22 10.21 13.18 -0.19
CA SER A 22 9.21 13.22 -1.25
C SER A 22 9.79 12.90 -2.64
N PRO A 23 10.81 13.58 -3.17
CA PRO A 23 11.36 13.25 -4.48
C PRO A 23 12.03 11.86 -4.51
N LYS A 24 12.55 11.37 -3.39
CA LYS A 24 13.08 10.00 -3.30
C LYS A 24 11.97 8.95 -3.40
N LEU A 25 10.82 9.19 -2.76
CA LEU A 25 9.64 8.33 -2.89
C LEU A 25 9.06 8.39 -4.30
N LEU A 26 9.06 9.56 -4.94
CA LEU A 26 8.67 9.68 -6.34
C LEU A 26 9.60 8.87 -7.26
N THR A 27 10.91 8.82 -6.96
CA THR A 27 11.85 7.93 -7.67
C THR A 27 11.43 6.47 -7.57
N VAL A 28 11.01 6.00 -6.38
CA VAL A 28 10.52 4.63 -6.19
C VAL A 28 9.26 4.38 -7.02
N VAL A 29 8.30 5.31 -6.98
CA VAL A 29 7.06 5.21 -7.78
C VAL A 29 7.36 5.21 -9.27
N ALA A 30 8.24 6.09 -9.76
CA ALA A 30 8.67 6.12 -11.16
C ALA A 30 9.31 4.80 -11.59
N GLY A 31 10.18 4.23 -10.75
CA GLY A 31 10.77 2.91 -11.00
C GLY A 31 9.70 1.81 -11.11
N MET A 32 8.74 1.77 -10.18
CA MET A 32 7.65 0.80 -10.22
C MET A 32 6.79 0.94 -11.50
N CYS A 33 6.50 2.17 -11.92
CA CYS A 33 5.80 2.43 -13.18
C CYS A 33 6.62 2.00 -14.42
N ALA A 34 7.95 2.04 -14.33
CA ALA A 34 8.87 1.59 -15.37
C ALA A 34 9.18 0.08 -15.32
N GLY A 35 8.58 -0.66 -14.39
CA GLY A 35 8.75 -2.12 -14.26
C GLY A 35 9.91 -2.55 -13.36
N ALA A 36 10.45 -1.68 -12.52
CA ALA A 36 11.49 -2.03 -11.57
C ALA A 36 10.99 -3.01 -10.50
N ASP A 37 11.66 -4.14 -10.34
CA ASP A 37 11.37 -5.15 -9.32
C ASP A 37 12.26 -5.00 -8.08
N SER A 38 13.35 -4.27 -8.21
CA SER A 38 14.33 -4.03 -7.14
C SER A 38 14.77 -2.57 -7.09
N ILE A 39 15.50 -2.22 -6.03
CA ILE A 39 16.10 -0.88 -5.91
C ILE A 39 17.16 -0.67 -6.99
N ASP A 40 17.89 -1.72 -7.38
CA ASP A 40 18.98 -1.61 -8.36
C ASP A 40 18.44 -1.30 -9.76
N ASP A 41 17.22 -1.75 -10.09
CA ASP A 41 16.55 -1.44 -11.35
C ASP A 41 16.21 0.04 -11.52
N LEU A 42 16.27 0.84 -10.45
CA LEU A 42 16.07 2.28 -10.54
C LEU A 42 17.13 3.00 -11.39
N ASP A 43 18.27 2.37 -11.65
CA ASP A 43 19.24 2.90 -12.57
C ASP A 43 18.73 2.95 -14.01
N LEU A 44 17.77 2.10 -14.39
CA LEU A 44 17.10 2.16 -15.70
C LEU A 44 16.37 3.50 -15.89
N VAL A 45 15.73 4.01 -14.83
CA VAL A 45 15.00 5.29 -14.86
C VAL A 45 15.95 6.49 -14.93
N ARG A 46 17.24 6.31 -14.57
CA ARG A 46 18.27 7.35 -14.59
C ARG A 46 19.00 7.46 -15.94
N GLY A 47 18.88 6.43 -16.80
CA GLY A 47 19.63 6.32 -18.06
C GLY A 47 18.84 6.75 -19.29
N GLY A 48 19.55 6.98 -20.38
CA GLY A 48 18.98 7.19 -21.71
C GLY A 48 17.93 8.28 -21.78
N GLY A 49 16.90 8.07 -22.59
CA GLY A 49 15.76 8.97 -22.77
C GLY A 49 14.80 9.05 -21.58
N MET A 50 14.95 8.21 -20.56
CA MET A 50 14.10 8.24 -19.35
C MET A 50 14.23 9.56 -18.60
N LYS A 51 15.34 10.27 -18.72
CA LYS A 51 15.56 11.60 -18.12
C LYS A 51 14.59 12.66 -18.62
N THR A 52 14.01 12.48 -19.80
CA THR A 52 12.97 13.40 -20.34
C THR A 52 11.60 13.17 -19.69
N LEU A 53 11.37 11.97 -19.16
CA LEU A 53 10.11 11.59 -18.49
C LEU A 53 10.20 11.72 -16.96
N PHE A 54 11.39 11.45 -16.40
CA PHE A 54 11.62 11.41 -14.96
C PHE A 54 12.81 12.29 -14.60
N ASP A 55 12.53 13.50 -14.12
CA ASP A 55 13.55 14.42 -13.63
C ASP A 55 13.92 14.15 -12.17
N GLY A 56 15.20 14.40 -11.81
CA GLY A 56 15.65 14.34 -10.42
C GLY A 56 15.66 12.95 -9.80
N VAL A 57 15.83 11.90 -10.58
CA VAL A 57 15.84 10.49 -10.10
C VAL A 57 17.07 10.20 -9.25
N TYR A 58 16.85 9.74 -8.03
CA TYR A 58 17.93 9.40 -7.10
C TYR A 58 18.57 8.04 -7.38
N ALA A 59 19.85 7.91 -7.01
CA ALA A 59 20.59 6.67 -7.16
C ALA A 59 20.04 5.55 -6.25
N PRO A 60 20.13 4.26 -6.65
CA PRO A 60 19.69 3.11 -5.85
C PRO A 60 20.22 3.11 -4.42
N SER A 61 21.51 3.46 -4.23
CA SER A 61 22.13 3.54 -2.90
C SER A 61 21.48 4.60 -2.00
N THR A 62 21.09 5.73 -2.57
CA THR A 62 20.37 6.81 -1.85
C THR A 62 18.96 6.35 -1.45
N ILE A 63 18.25 5.69 -2.35
CA ILE A 63 16.93 5.10 -2.08
C ILE A 63 17.02 4.01 -1.02
N GLY A 64 18.00 3.11 -1.12
CA GLY A 64 18.25 2.10 -0.11
C GLY A 64 18.53 2.68 1.28
N THR A 65 19.21 3.81 1.36
CA THR A 65 19.43 4.53 2.63
C THR A 65 18.13 5.11 3.17
N LEU A 66 17.32 5.77 2.33
CA LEU A 66 15.99 6.28 2.71
C LEU A 66 15.08 5.16 3.24
N LEU A 67 14.98 4.04 2.53
CA LEU A 67 14.08 2.94 2.91
C LEU A 67 14.46 2.30 4.25
N ARG A 68 15.74 2.34 4.64
CA ARG A 68 16.18 1.87 5.96
C ARG A 68 15.75 2.77 7.12
N GLU A 69 15.41 4.03 6.85
CA GLU A 69 14.86 4.96 7.85
C GLU A 69 13.36 4.74 8.08
N PHE A 70 12.67 3.99 7.22
CA PHE A 70 11.24 3.76 7.35
C PHE A 70 10.91 2.86 8.54
N THR A 71 9.97 3.34 9.36
CA THR A 71 9.39 2.63 10.50
C THR A 71 7.91 2.37 10.24
N PHE A 72 7.24 1.70 11.18
CA PHE A 72 5.80 1.49 11.14
C PHE A 72 5.01 2.83 11.01
N GLY A 73 5.45 3.89 11.70
CA GLY A 73 4.83 5.22 11.61
C GLY A 73 4.86 5.78 10.18
N HIS A 74 5.99 5.65 9.49
CA HIS A 74 6.13 6.10 8.10
C HIS A 74 5.27 5.29 7.14
N ALA A 75 5.15 3.98 7.35
CA ALA A 75 4.21 3.15 6.58
C ALA A 75 2.75 3.64 6.76
N ARG A 76 2.37 4.09 7.97
CA ARG A 76 1.06 4.68 8.24
C ARG A 76 0.85 6.02 7.53
N GLN A 77 1.88 6.83 7.39
CA GLN A 77 1.82 8.06 6.60
C GLN A 77 1.58 7.76 5.12
N LEU A 78 2.27 6.76 4.55
CA LEU A 78 2.04 6.29 3.18
C LEU A 78 0.62 5.75 2.97
N GLU A 79 0.04 5.04 3.95
CA GLU A 79 -1.36 4.63 3.88
C GLU A 79 -2.33 5.83 3.77
N SER A 80 -2.03 6.95 4.43
CA SER A 80 -2.83 8.19 4.30
C SER A 80 -2.68 8.80 2.92
N VAL A 81 -1.45 8.87 2.40
CA VAL A 81 -1.17 9.37 1.04
C VAL A 81 -1.94 8.56 0.00
N LEU A 82 -1.94 7.22 0.11
CA LEU A 82 -2.65 6.32 -0.82
C LEU A 82 -4.16 6.65 -0.87
N ARG A 83 -4.80 6.81 0.28
CA ARG A 83 -6.24 7.10 0.35
C ARG A 83 -6.60 8.46 -0.25
N GLU A 84 -5.83 9.48 0.09
CA GLU A 84 -6.07 10.83 -0.43
C GLU A 84 -5.74 10.95 -1.91
N HIS A 85 -4.71 10.22 -2.36
CA HIS A 85 -4.38 10.15 -3.78
C HIS A 85 -5.53 9.54 -4.58
N LEU A 86 -6.14 8.45 -4.11
CA LEU A 86 -7.27 7.83 -4.79
C LEU A 86 -8.47 8.80 -4.87
N ALA A 87 -8.83 9.45 -3.76
CA ALA A 87 -9.91 10.42 -3.75
C ALA A 87 -9.66 11.56 -4.76
N GLY A 88 -8.49 12.19 -4.70
CA GLY A 88 -8.13 13.27 -5.63
C GLY A 88 -7.93 12.81 -7.09
N LEU A 89 -7.67 11.53 -7.35
CA LEU A 89 -7.65 10.97 -8.70
C LEU A 89 -9.07 10.84 -9.24
N CYS A 90 -10.01 10.32 -8.42
CA CYS A 90 -11.42 10.17 -8.80
C CYS A 90 -12.12 11.50 -9.05
N GLU A 91 -11.67 12.60 -8.44
CA GLU A 91 -12.16 13.95 -8.76
C GLU A 91 -11.78 14.42 -10.19
N ARG A 92 -10.75 13.85 -10.78
CA ARG A 92 -10.19 14.27 -12.07
C ARG A 92 -10.48 13.31 -13.21
N VAL A 93 -10.64 12.03 -12.89
CA VAL A 93 -10.81 10.94 -13.85
C VAL A 93 -11.87 10.00 -13.31
N ASP A 94 -12.74 9.52 -14.17
CA ASP A 94 -13.74 8.50 -13.81
C ASP A 94 -13.05 7.14 -13.63
N VAL A 95 -12.50 6.92 -12.44
CA VAL A 95 -11.81 5.67 -12.07
C VAL A 95 -12.80 4.59 -11.68
N LEU A 96 -13.99 4.97 -11.20
CA LEU A 96 -15.00 4.07 -10.67
C LEU A 96 -16.37 4.30 -11.34
N PRO A 97 -16.47 4.09 -12.68
CA PRO A 97 -17.77 4.17 -13.35
C PRO A 97 -18.77 3.21 -12.70
N GLY A 98 -20.02 3.66 -12.54
CA GLY A 98 -21.08 2.91 -11.85
C GLY A 98 -21.00 2.98 -10.31
N ALA A 99 -20.30 3.96 -9.77
CA ALA A 99 -20.15 4.19 -8.32
C ALA A 99 -21.44 4.63 -7.60
N ASP A 100 -22.46 5.03 -8.34
CA ASP A 100 -23.83 5.33 -7.87
C ASP A 100 -24.68 4.07 -7.65
N GLY A 101 -24.33 2.98 -8.30
CA GLY A 101 -24.97 1.68 -8.15
C GLY A 101 -24.37 0.85 -7.00
N ARG A 102 -23.98 -0.40 -7.30
CA ARG A 102 -23.36 -1.30 -6.32
C ARG A 102 -21.84 -1.29 -6.48
N ALA A 103 -21.16 -1.11 -5.36
CA ALA A 103 -19.71 -1.26 -5.28
C ALA A 103 -19.33 -2.46 -4.40
N TYR A 104 -18.24 -3.13 -4.76
CA TYR A 104 -17.72 -4.30 -4.06
C TYR A 104 -16.41 -3.96 -3.39
N LEU A 105 -16.40 -4.04 -2.05
CA LEU A 105 -15.21 -3.81 -1.24
C LEU A 105 -14.65 -5.16 -0.80
N ASP A 106 -13.51 -5.53 -1.36
CA ASP A 106 -12.82 -6.76 -1.02
C ASP A 106 -11.75 -6.50 0.05
N ILE A 107 -11.59 -7.45 0.96
CA ILE A 107 -10.52 -7.45 1.96
C ILE A 107 -9.79 -8.77 1.93
N ASP A 108 -8.46 -8.69 1.82
CA ASP A 108 -7.61 -9.87 1.88
C ASP A 108 -6.24 -9.56 2.47
N SER A 109 -5.53 -10.60 2.87
CA SER A 109 -4.16 -10.53 3.34
C SER A 109 -3.32 -11.66 2.77
N LEU A 110 -2.09 -11.33 2.43
CA LEU A 110 -1.18 -12.35 1.96
C LEU A 110 0.20 -12.18 2.61
N LEU A 111 0.88 -13.30 2.86
CA LEU A 111 2.25 -13.26 3.36
C LEU A 111 3.20 -12.90 2.21
N ARG A 112 3.93 -11.80 2.38
CA ARG A 112 5.05 -11.41 1.49
C ARG A 112 6.36 -11.80 2.16
N PRO A 113 7.09 -12.77 1.61
CA PRO A 113 8.39 -13.16 2.14
C PRO A 113 9.37 -11.98 2.15
N VAL A 114 10.18 -11.89 3.21
CA VAL A 114 11.29 -10.95 3.28
C VAL A 114 12.56 -11.69 3.64
N TYR A 115 13.67 -11.28 3.05
CA TYR A 115 14.96 -11.90 3.21
C TYR A 115 15.88 -11.00 4.06
N GLY A 116 16.81 -11.61 4.78
CA GLY A 116 17.76 -10.93 5.66
C GLY A 116 17.38 -10.98 7.15
N HIS A 117 18.36 -10.67 8.01
CA HIS A 117 18.25 -10.89 9.45
C HIS A 117 17.43 -9.82 10.17
N ALA A 118 17.78 -8.56 10.01
CA ALA A 118 17.19 -7.43 10.74
C ALA A 118 16.09 -6.72 9.90
N LYS A 119 14.94 -7.38 9.72
CA LYS A 119 13.78 -6.78 9.03
C LYS A 119 12.72 -6.41 10.05
N GLN A 120 12.48 -5.11 10.20
CA GLN A 120 11.51 -4.58 11.16
C GLN A 120 10.10 -5.14 10.88
N GLY A 121 9.45 -5.65 11.94
CA GLY A 121 8.10 -6.19 11.87
C GLY A 121 7.98 -7.56 11.19
N ALA A 122 9.04 -8.09 10.56
CA ALA A 122 9.00 -9.41 9.95
C ALA A 122 8.93 -10.52 11.01
N SER A 123 8.07 -11.50 10.76
CA SER A 123 7.93 -12.68 11.61
C SER A 123 7.50 -13.89 10.77
N TYR A 124 7.62 -15.07 11.34
CA TYR A 124 7.17 -16.28 10.68
C TYR A 124 5.65 -16.33 10.63
N GLY A 125 5.10 -16.57 9.45
CA GLY A 125 3.68 -16.76 9.19
C GLY A 125 3.47 -17.89 8.20
N HIS A 126 2.25 -18.41 8.16
CA HIS A 126 1.89 -19.50 7.25
C HIS A 126 1.54 -18.95 5.88
N THR A 127 2.02 -19.62 4.84
CA THR A 127 1.62 -19.40 3.45
C THR A 127 1.39 -20.74 2.77
N LYS A 128 0.50 -20.76 1.77
CA LYS A 128 0.27 -21.98 0.96
C LYS A 128 1.11 -21.89 -0.31
N ILE A 129 1.91 -22.93 -0.57
CA ILE A 129 2.67 -23.09 -1.83
C ILE A 129 2.37 -24.49 -2.34
N SER A 130 1.88 -24.59 -3.58
CA SER A 130 1.49 -25.86 -4.20
C SER A 130 0.62 -26.74 -3.31
N GLY A 131 -0.38 -26.13 -2.64
CA GLY A 131 -1.29 -26.82 -1.73
C GLY A 131 -0.75 -27.15 -0.34
N LYS A 132 0.55 -26.99 -0.10
CA LYS A 132 1.20 -27.27 1.20
C LYS A 132 1.31 -25.98 2.04
N GLN A 133 0.99 -26.08 3.33
CA GLN A 133 1.19 -24.99 4.27
C GLN A 133 2.66 -24.93 4.69
N ILE A 134 3.30 -23.82 4.42
CA ILE A 134 4.72 -23.60 4.68
C ILE A 134 4.89 -22.39 5.59
N LEU A 135 5.79 -22.49 6.58
CA LEU A 135 6.16 -21.39 7.45
C LEU A 135 7.25 -20.55 6.80
N ARG A 136 6.98 -19.26 6.56
CA ARG A 136 7.96 -18.33 5.98
C ARG A 136 8.07 -17.05 6.81
N LYS A 137 9.29 -16.53 6.91
CA LYS A 137 9.52 -15.19 7.48
C LYS A 137 9.05 -14.12 6.49
N GLY A 138 8.20 -13.21 6.93
CA GLY A 138 7.64 -12.19 6.05
C GLY A 138 6.85 -11.12 6.78
N LEU A 139 6.18 -10.32 5.98
CA LEU A 139 5.16 -9.36 6.39
C LEU A 139 3.81 -9.81 5.80
N ALA A 140 2.71 -9.52 6.51
CA ALA A 140 1.37 -9.86 6.07
C ALA A 140 0.55 -8.58 5.82
N PRO A 141 0.75 -7.90 4.68
CA PRO A 141 -0.08 -6.75 4.34
C PRO A 141 -1.56 -7.16 4.28
N LEU A 142 -2.41 -6.31 4.85
CA LEU A 142 -3.85 -6.35 4.72
C LEU A 142 -4.22 -5.31 3.67
N ILE A 143 -4.94 -5.73 2.64
CA ILE A 143 -5.29 -4.89 1.48
C ILE A 143 -6.80 -4.84 1.38
N THR A 144 -7.33 -3.68 1.03
CA THR A 144 -8.72 -3.52 0.60
C THR A 144 -8.74 -2.92 -0.79
N THR A 145 -9.65 -3.42 -1.62
CA THR A 145 -9.92 -2.88 -2.94
C THR A 145 -11.40 -2.56 -3.09
N ILE A 146 -11.72 -1.63 -3.99
CA ILE A 146 -13.08 -1.34 -4.40
C ILE A 146 -13.21 -1.52 -5.91
N SER A 147 -14.32 -2.10 -6.35
CA SER A 147 -14.69 -2.24 -7.74
C SER A 147 -16.19 -1.97 -7.92
N THR A 148 -16.61 -1.73 -9.14
CA THR A 148 -18.02 -1.71 -9.56
C THR A 148 -18.25 -2.78 -10.63
N GLU A 149 -19.45 -2.92 -11.14
CA GLU A 149 -19.71 -3.79 -12.29
C GLU A 149 -19.02 -3.30 -13.57
N CYS A 150 -18.68 -2.02 -13.61
CA CYS A 150 -18.07 -1.34 -14.77
C CYS A 150 -16.59 -0.98 -14.57
N ALA A 151 -16.04 -1.16 -13.37
CA ALA A 151 -14.67 -0.76 -13.04
C ALA A 151 -13.85 -1.92 -12.47
N ALA A 152 -12.60 -2.00 -12.89
CA ALA A 152 -11.61 -2.91 -12.29
C ALA A 152 -11.33 -2.53 -10.82
N PRO A 153 -10.88 -3.50 -9.98
CA PRO A 153 -10.56 -3.23 -8.60
C PRO A 153 -9.42 -2.21 -8.44
N VAL A 154 -9.63 -1.20 -7.60
CA VAL A 154 -8.60 -0.23 -7.19
C VAL A 154 -8.34 -0.32 -5.68
N ILE A 155 -7.11 -0.10 -5.24
CA ILE A 155 -6.73 -0.22 -3.84
C ILE A 155 -7.26 0.98 -3.04
N THR A 156 -8.12 0.72 -2.06
CA THR A 156 -8.64 1.72 -1.11
C THR A 156 -7.80 1.81 0.16
N GLY A 157 -7.00 0.80 0.44
CA GLY A 157 -6.12 0.80 1.60
C GLY A 157 -5.15 -0.37 1.59
N ALA A 158 -3.97 -0.14 2.17
CA ALA A 158 -2.95 -1.15 2.36
C ALA A 158 -2.31 -0.97 3.74
N ARG A 159 -2.34 -1.98 4.59
CA ARG A 159 -1.77 -1.94 5.93
C ARG A 159 -0.70 -2.99 6.11
N LEU A 160 0.51 -2.54 6.35
CA LEU A 160 1.62 -3.44 6.63
C LEU A 160 1.49 -4.01 8.05
N ARG A 161 1.58 -5.35 8.17
CA ARG A 161 1.47 -6.08 9.44
C ARG A 161 2.60 -7.10 9.54
N ALA A 162 2.87 -7.55 10.77
CA ALA A 162 3.83 -8.64 11.01
C ALA A 162 3.34 -9.94 10.35
N GLY A 163 4.28 -10.78 9.88
CA GLY A 163 3.96 -12.04 9.19
C GLY A 163 3.08 -13.01 9.98
N LYS A 164 3.20 -13.02 11.32
CA LYS A 164 2.35 -13.82 12.22
C LYS A 164 0.94 -13.28 12.45
N SER A 165 0.59 -12.14 11.85
CA SER A 165 -0.75 -11.56 12.02
C SER A 165 -1.80 -12.44 11.37
N ASN A 166 -2.84 -12.80 12.14
CA ASN A 166 -4.01 -13.46 11.57
C ASN A 166 -4.84 -12.50 10.71
N SER A 167 -5.68 -13.01 9.84
CA SER A 167 -6.47 -12.22 8.88
C SER A 167 -7.36 -11.20 9.58
N GLY A 168 -8.04 -11.57 10.66
CA GLY A 168 -8.96 -10.69 11.39
C GLY A 168 -8.30 -9.52 12.11
N LYS A 169 -6.97 -9.57 12.36
CA LYS A 169 -6.29 -8.50 13.10
C LYS A 169 -6.32 -7.18 12.34
N GLY A 170 -7.07 -6.20 12.88
CA GLY A 170 -7.23 -4.87 12.31
C GLY A 170 -8.19 -4.78 11.13
N ALA A 171 -8.89 -5.86 10.77
CA ALA A 171 -9.80 -5.92 9.63
C ALA A 171 -10.98 -4.95 9.78
N ALA A 172 -11.67 -4.93 10.92
CA ALA A 172 -12.79 -4.01 11.17
C ALA A 172 -12.41 -2.54 10.94
N ARG A 173 -11.28 -2.11 11.51
CA ARG A 173 -10.79 -0.74 11.30
C ARG A 173 -10.40 -0.48 9.85
N MET A 174 -9.84 -1.49 9.17
CA MET A 174 -9.46 -1.38 7.77
C MET A 174 -10.69 -1.23 6.87
N ILE A 175 -11.75 -2.00 7.11
CA ILE A 175 -13.03 -1.89 6.40
C ILE A 175 -13.63 -0.50 6.59
N ALA A 176 -13.73 -0.02 7.83
CA ALA A 176 -14.27 1.32 8.09
C ALA A 176 -13.48 2.42 7.36
N GLN A 177 -12.15 2.32 7.34
CA GLN A 177 -11.30 3.25 6.59
C GLN A 177 -11.47 3.10 5.07
N ALA A 178 -11.62 1.88 4.57
CA ALA A 178 -11.83 1.64 3.15
C ALA A 178 -13.19 2.16 2.67
N VAL A 179 -14.25 1.99 3.47
CA VAL A 179 -15.56 2.57 3.20
C VAL A 179 -15.48 4.10 3.16
N ALA A 180 -14.80 4.72 4.13
CA ALA A 180 -14.60 6.17 4.13
C ALA A 180 -13.81 6.64 2.89
N THR A 181 -12.79 5.88 2.48
CA THR A 181 -12.03 6.16 1.26
C THR A 181 -12.89 6.02 0.01
N ALA A 182 -13.70 4.97 -0.07
CA ALA A 182 -14.63 4.75 -1.20
C ALA A 182 -15.64 5.89 -1.32
N ARG A 183 -16.20 6.35 -0.18
CA ARG A 183 -17.10 7.51 -0.16
C ARG A 183 -16.41 8.80 -0.62
N ALA A 184 -15.19 9.04 -0.16
CA ALA A 184 -14.37 10.17 -0.62
C ALA A 184 -13.98 10.06 -2.10
N ALA A 185 -13.88 8.85 -2.65
CA ALA A 185 -13.65 8.59 -4.07
C ALA A 185 -14.91 8.66 -4.95
N GLY A 186 -16.06 9.08 -4.40
CA GLY A 186 -17.29 9.29 -5.14
C GLY A 186 -18.28 8.13 -5.15
N VAL A 187 -18.04 7.05 -4.41
CA VAL A 187 -19.02 5.95 -4.30
C VAL A 187 -20.23 6.41 -3.47
N THR A 188 -21.38 6.54 -4.12
CA THR A 188 -22.65 6.93 -3.47
C THR A 188 -23.59 5.74 -3.26
N GLY A 189 -23.46 4.70 -4.09
CA GLY A 189 -24.30 3.52 -4.04
C GLY A 189 -24.02 2.57 -2.87
N GLN A 190 -24.66 1.40 -2.88
CA GLN A 190 -24.50 0.38 -1.86
C GLN A 190 -23.09 -0.21 -1.92
N ILE A 191 -22.42 -0.34 -0.77
CA ILE A 191 -21.14 -1.03 -0.66
C ILE A 191 -21.37 -2.43 -0.09
N LEU A 192 -21.00 -3.45 -0.86
CA LEU A 192 -21.00 -4.86 -0.42
C LEU A 192 -19.57 -5.25 -0.04
N VAL A 193 -19.35 -5.55 1.23
CA VAL A 193 -18.04 -6.03 1.72
C VAL A 193 -17.92 -7.53 1.50
N ARG A 194 -16.81 -7.96 0.88
CA ARG A 194 -16.48 -9.36 0.61
C ARG A 194 -15.14 -9.72 1.24
N GLY A 195 -15.04 -10.91 1.79
CA GLY A 195 -13.81 -11.46 2.34
C GLY A 195 -13.94 -12.96 2.54
N ASP A 196 -12.83 -13.65 2.81
CA ASP A 196 -12.86 -15.07 3.13
C ASP A 196 -13.42 -15.32 4.55
N SER A 197 -13.62 -16.58 4.91
CA SER A 197 -14.21 -16.97 6.21
C SER A 197 -13.36 -16.50 7.41
N ALA A 198 -12.10 -16.21 7.26
CA ALA A 198 -11.23 -15.72 8.32
C ALA A 198 -11.61 -14.29 8.80
N TYR A 199 -12.39 -13.56 7.99
CA TYR A 199 -12.96 -12.25 8.35
C TYR A 199 -14.35 -12.35 8.98
N GLY A 200 -14.96 -13.52 9.03
CA GLY A 200 -16.31 -13.76 9.56
C GLY A 200 -16.41 -13.70 11.09
N ASN A 201 -16.01 -12.60 11.70
CA ASN A 201 -16.11 -12.40 13.15
C ASN A 201 -17.01 -11.19 13.50
N SER A 202 -17.49 -11.15 14.75
CA SER A 202 -18.47 -10.14 15.21
C SER A 202 -17.98 -8.69 15.03
N THR A 203 -16.69 -8.42 15.22
CA THR A 203 -16.15 -7.07 15.10
C THR A 203 -16.09 -6.61 13.64
N VAL A 204 -15.83 -7.51 12.71
CA VAL A 204 -15.86 -7.22 11.27
C VAL A 204 -17.30 -7.02 10.81
N VAL A 205 -18.22 -7.90 11.21
CA VAL A 205 -19.65 -7.75 10.88
C VAL A 205 -20.22 -6.43 11.41
N ALA A 206 -19.85 -6.04 12.64
CA ALA A 206 -20.26 -4.76 13.21
C ALA A 206 -19.70 -3.55 12.41
N ALA A 207 -18.51 -3.66 11.83
CA ALA A 207 -17.93 -2.59 11.01
C ALA A 207 -18.56 -2.48 9.60
N CYS A 208 -19.35 -3.46 9.17
CA CYS A 208 -20.08 -3.49 7.90
C CYS A 208 -21.51 -2.94 8.01
N ARG A 209 -22.00 -2.67 9.22
CA ARG A 209 -23.32 -2.10 9.51
C ARG A 209 -23.29 -0.60 9.65
#